data_10db8d437235f307dd147aedcdda8892
#
_entry.id   10db8d437235f307dd147aedcdda8892
#
_cell.length_a   1.000
_cell.length_b   1.000
_cell.length_c   1.000
_cell.angle_alpha   90.00
_cell.angle_beta   90.00
_cell.angle_gamma   90.00
#
_symmetry.space_group_name_H-M   'P 1'
#
loop_
_entity.id
_entity.type
_entity.pdbx_description
1 polymer ?
#
loop_
_entity_poly.entity_id
_entity_poly.type
_entity_poly.pdbx_seq_one_letter_code
_entity_poly.pdbx_strand_id
1 'polypeptide(L)'
;YMYLYGEEGVEIDYDKAFRYYSMAAAQKDNVAINNLGSLYYSGIGTEKDYLKAATLFDEAAKLGNVEASVNLAFIYLSGSNVGKNSRAAMELFKKAAGKGNPTAKFMLGYAYYKGFIYPQDYGKAVKLIREAANAEYSEAQYVLAEMYLNGHGITQNYGNAVKFLRLAVNQGNVNAMTELGDILALGTAYPKDIYRAHVLFNIAAVRGAPKAAEKRDALAKVMKIEELLQAQTEAEKYVEQPSALTSYIKQTFGRDIRSYIDENLKNVNNRGRA
;
A
#
# COMPACT_ATOMS: atom_id res chain seq x y z
N TYR A 1 -9.09 10.84 19.69
CA TYR A 1 -8.23 11.12 18.55
C TYR A 1 -7.04 11.99 18.97
N MET A 2 -7.27 13.15 19.57
CA MET A 2 -6.23 14.12 19.98
C MET A 2 -5.10 13.49 20.83
N TYR A 3 -5.42 12.69 21.82
CA TYR A 3 -4.42 11.99 22.64
C TYR A 3 -3.60 10.92 21.89
N LEU A 4 -4.07 10.45 20.76
CA LEU A 4 -3.35 9.45 19.95
C LEU A 4 -2.29 10.10 19.06
N TYR A 5 -2.53 11.32 18.58
CA TYR A 5 -1.71 11.98 17.57
C TYR A 5 -1.07 13.30 18.02
N GLY A 6 -1.41 13.81 19.20
CA GLY A 6 -0.85 15.05 19.75
C GLY A 6 -1.34 16.31 19.02
N GLU A 7 -2.58 16.33 18.55
CA GLU A 7 -3.16 17.47 17.84
C GLU A 7 -3.61 18.58 18.78
N GLU A 8 -3.69 19.81 18.28
CA GLU A 8 -4.20 21.01 18.98
C GLU A 8 -3.46 21.33 20.30
N GLY A 9 -2.18 20.97 20.40
CA GLY A 9 -1.38 21.23 21.63
C GLY A 9 -1.62 20.23 22.77
N VAL A 10 -2.34 19.14 22.49
CA VAL A 10 -2.51 18.03 23.43
C VAL A 10 -1.33 17.09 23.30
N GLU A 11 -0.64 16.79 24.41
CA GLU A 11 0.42 15.79 24.42
C GLU A 11 -0.15 14.39 24.13
N ILE A 12 0.65 13.57 23.43
CA ILE A 12 0.32 12.17 23.16
C ILE A 12 0.20 11.43 24.49
N ASP A 13 -0.95 10.77 24.69
CA ASP A 13 -1.25 9.97 25.88
C ASP A 13 -2.08 8.75 25.44
N TYR A 14 -1.38 7.64 25.26
CA TYR A 14 -1.98 6.42 24.74
C TYR A 14 -2.98 5.79 25.72
N ASP A 15 -2.78 5.93 27.03
CA ASP A 15 -3.68 5.41 28.05
C ASP A 15 -5.00 6.19 28.05
N LYS A 16 -4.94 7.51 27.92
CA LYS A 16 -6.14 8.33 27.75
C LYS A 16 -6.84 8.02 26.42
N ALA A 17 -6.08 7.88 25.31
CA ALA A 17 -6.66 7.52 24.03
C ALA A 17 -7.44 6.20 24.12
N PHE A 18 -6.83 5.16 24.68
CA PHE A 18 -7.46 3.86 24.92
C PHE A 18 -8.72 3.99 25.78
N ARG A 19 -8.64 4.71 26.90
CA ARG A 19 -9.78 4.92 27.82
C ARG A 19 -10.97 5.60 27.12
N TYR A 20 -10.71 6.69 26.38
CA TYR A 20 -11.79 7.42 25.70
C TYR A 20 -12.41 6.62 24.55
N TYR A 21 -11.60 5.88 23.77
CA TYR A 21 -12.15 4.97 22.76
C TYR A 21 -12.97 3.84 23.38
N SER A 22 -12.55 3.28 24.51
CA SER A 22 -13.32 2.27 25.25
C SER A 22 -14.66 2.80 25.71
N MET A 23 -14.70 4.03 26.25
CA MET A 23 -15.95 4.67 26.69
C MET A 23 -16.92 4.93 25.52
N ALA A 24 -16.41 5.39 24.38
CA ALA A 24 -17.22 5.64 23.18
C ALA A 24 -17.68 4.31 22.53
N ALA A 25 -16.82 3.30 22.49
CA ALA A 25 -17.15 1.97 22.01
C ALA A 25 -18.29 1.32 22.82
N ALA A 26 -18.30 1.52 24.14
CA ALA A 26 -19.40 1.05 25.00
C ALA A 26 -20.77 1.67 24.65
N GLN A 27 -20.79 2.82 23.98
CA GLN A 27 -21.99 3.47 23.45
C GLN A 27 -22.33 3.03 22.02
N LYS A 28 -21.67 1.99 21.50
CA LYS A 28 -21.84 1.44 20.15
C LYS A 28 -21.49 2.42 19.02
N ASP A 29 -20.61 3.39 19.27
CA ASP A 29 -20.02 4.20 18.21
C ASP A 29 -19.10 3.31 17.35
N ASN A 30 -19.51 3.09 16.10
CA ASN A 30 -18.79 2.16 15.21
C ASN A 30 -17.38 2.63 14.84
N VAL A 31 -17.13 3.95 14.84
CA VAL A 31 -15.80 4.51 14.60
C VAL A 31 -14.91 4.28 15.82
N ALA A 32 -15.44 4.50 17.03
CA ALA A 32 -14.71 4.24 18.27
C ALA A 32 -14.40 2.74 18.45
N ILE A 33 -15.33 1.85 18.11
CA ILE A 33 -15.12 0.39 18.14
C ILE A 33 -13.99 0.00 17.18
N ASN A 34 -14.00 0.54 15.94
CA ASN A 34 -12.93 0.30 14.98
C ASN A 34 -11.57 0.80 15.50
N ASN A 35 -11.53 2.02 16.06
CA ASN A 35 -10.28 2.59 16.58
C ASN A 35 -9.77 1.82 17.81
N LEU A 36 -10.65 1.38 18.70
CA LEU A 36 -10.30 0.50 19.80
C LEU A 36 -9.72 -0.84 19.30
N GLY A 37 -10.31 -1.41 18.26
CA GLY A 37 -9.77 -2.58 17.56
C GLY A 37 -8.35 -2.34 17.03
N SER A 38 -8.10 -1.15 16.48
CA SER A 38 -6.77 -0.76 15.97
C SER A 38 -5.74 -0.62 17.11
N LEU A 39 -6.14 -0.15 18.28
CA LEU A 39 -5.27 -0.08 19.46
C LEU A 39 -4.86 -1.48 19.94
N TYR A 40 -5.81 -2.44 20.01
CA TYR A 40 -5.50 -3.83 20.32
C TYR A 40 -4.64 -4.50 19.24
N TYR A 41 -4.87 -4.20 17.96
CA TYR A 41 -4.07 -4.71 16.86
C TYR A 41 -2.59 -4.25 16.95
N SER A 42 -2.38 -2.98 17.29
CA SER A 42 -1.06 -2.36 17.35
C SER A 42 -0.35 -2.53 18.70
N GLY A 43 -1.10 -2.77 19.78
CA GLY A 43 -0.59 -2.76 21.15
C GLY A 43 -0.30 -1.34 21.66
N ILE A 44 -1.12 -0.34 21.25
CA ILE A 44 -0.96 1.06 21.66
C ILE A 44 -1.90 1.35 22.84
N GLY A 45 -1.35 1.73 23.98
CA GLY A 45 -2.10 1.94 25.22
C GLY A 45 -2.70 0.66 25.82
N THR A 46 -2.33 -0.51 25.29
CA THR A 46 -2.77 -1.83 25.76
C THR A 46 -1.81 -2.91 25.24
N GLU A 47 -1.92 -4.12 25.76
CA GLU A 47 -1.23 -5.28 25.16
C GLU A 47 -1.85 -5.62 23.80
N LYS A 48 -0.98 -6.10 22.89
CA LYS A 48 -1.39 -6.51 21.55
C LYS A 48 -2.28 -7.77 21.63
N ASP A 49 -3.49 -7.67 21.09
CA ASP A 49 -4.46 -8.78 21.06
C ASP A 49 -5.23 -8.79 19.73
N TYR A 50 -4.77 -9.65 18.82
CA TYR A 50 -5.38 -9.79 17.50
C TYR A 50 -6.79 -10.40 17.52
N LEU A 51 -7.10 -11.27 18.49
CA LEU A 51 -8.43 -11.88 18.62
C LEU A 51 -9.45 -10.84 19.05
N LYS A 52 -9.08 -10.01 20.03
CA LYS A 52 -9.91 -8.90 20.50
C LYS A 52 -10.08 -7.84 19.42
N ALA A 53 -9.00 -7.50 18.71
CA ALA A 53 -9.06 -6.63 17.54
C ALA A 53 -10.05 -7.15 16.48
N ALA A 54 -9.95 -8.43 16.11
CA ALA A 54 -10.87 -9.06 15.14
C ALA A 54 -12.33 -8.99 15.60
N THR A 55 -12.61 -9.25 16.88
CA THR A 55 -13.96 -9.18 17.44
C THR A 55 -14.52 -7.75 17.36
N LEU A 56 -13.71 -6.74 17.70
CA LEU A 56 -14.12 -5.34 17.62
C LEU A 56 -14.32 -4.89 16.15
N PHE A 57 -13.44 -5.28 15.24
CA PHE A 57 -13.63 -4.99 13.82
C PHE A 57 -14.88 -5.65 13.24
N ASP A 58 -15.18 -6.89 13.64
CA ASP A 58 -16.42 -7.56 13.22
C ASP A 58 -17.67 -6.83 13.74
N GLU A 59 -17.66 -6.41 15.00
CA GLU A 59 -18.73 -5.61 15.59
C GLU A 59 -18.91 -4.27 14.86
N ALA A 60 -17.83 -3.51 14.66
CA ALA A 60 -17.87 -2.23 13.94
C ALA A 60 -18.35 -2.41 12.49
N ALA A 61 -17.91 -3.48 11.80
CA ALA A 61 -18.34 -3.80 10.44
C ALA A 61 -19.84 -4.11 10.36
N LYS A 62 -20.38 -4.85 11.34
CA LYS A 62 -21.83 -5.09 11.46
C LYS A 62 -22.63 -3.82 11.70
N LEU A 63 -22.05 -2.85 12.40
CA LEU A 63 -22.61 -1.50 12.59
C LEU A 63 -22.38 -0.56 11.39
N GLY A 64 -21.83 -1.09 10.29
CA GLY A 64 -21.71 -0.37 9.02
C GLY A 64 -20.36 0.31 8.76
N ASN A 65 -19.39 0.19 9.68
CA ASN A 65 -18.05 0.71 9.48
C ASN A 65 -17.32 -0.06 8.37
N VAL A 66 -16.97 0.64 7.28
CA VAL A 66 -16.34 0.03 6.10
C VAL A 66 -14.87 -0.26 6.35
N GLU A 67 -14.18 0.63 7.04
CA GLU A 67 -12.77 0.48 7.42
C GLU A 67 -12.58 -0.74 8.32
N ALA A 68 -13.49 -0.97 9.25
CA ALA A 68 -13.47 -2.15 10.10
C ALA A 68 -13.57 -3.45 9.30
N SER A 69 -14.37 -3.48 8.23
CA SER A 69 -14.43 -4.63 7.31
C SER A 69 -13.08 -4.88 6.64
N VAL A 70 -12.38 -3.82 6.26
CA VAL A 70 -11.04 -3.89 5.65
C VAL A 70 -10.01 -4.38 6.66
N ASN A 71 -10.04 -3.85 7.89
CA ASN A 71 -9.12 -4.24 8.96
C ASN A 71 -9.30 -5.73 9.35
N LEU A 72 -10.55 -6.19 9.47
CA LEU A 72 -10.87 -7.60 9.71
C LEU A 72 -10.36 -8.49 8.57
N ALA A 73 -10.53 -8.05 7.32
CA ALA A 73 -10.04 -8.78 6.16
C ALA A 73 -8.51 -8.97 6.20
N PHE A 74 -7.77 -7.95 6.63
CA PHE A 74 -6.32 -8.08 6.81
C PHE A 74 -5.94 -9.06 7.93
N ILE A 75 -6.67 -9.08 9.05
CA ILE A 75 -6.45 -10.09 10.10
C ILE A 75 -6.67 -11.50 9.55
N TYR A 76 -7.73 -11.73 8.77
CA TYR A 76 -7.98 -13.05 8.15
C TYR A 76 -6.93 -13.42 7.09
N LEU A 77 -6.34 -12.45 6.38
CA LEU A 77 -5.23 -12.74 5.47
C LEU A 77 -3.95 -13.14 6.22
N SER A 78 -3.60 -12.42 7.28
CA SER A 78 -2.41 -12.73 8.08
C SER A 78 -2.54 -14.02 8.88
N GLY A 79 -3.74 -14.33 9.31
CA GLY A 79 -4.01 -15.43 10.23
C GLY A 79 -3.56 -15.17 11.67
N SER A 80 -3.14 -13.96 12.00
CA SER A 80 -2.63 -13.51 13.31
C SER A 80 -3.47 -14.04 14.49
N ASN A 81 -3.19 -15.25 14.98
CA ASN A 81 -3.87 -15.99 16.07
C ASN A 81 -5.39 -16.24 15.91
N VAL A 82 -6.02 -15.77 14.81
CA VAL A 82 -7.46 -16.01 14.52
C VAL A 82 -7.69 -17.06 13.45
N GLY A 83 -6.61 -17.64 12.90
CA GLY A 83 -6.66 -18.56 11.78
C GLY A 83 -6.77 -17.86 10.42
N LYS A 84 -5.93 -18.28 9.48
CA LYS A 84 -5.90 -17.74 8.13
C LYS A 84 -7.15 -18.15 7.34
N ASN A 85 -7.90 -17.17 6.83
CA ASN A 85 -9.08 -17.38 6.01
C ASN A 85 -9.13 -16.38 4.84
N SER A 86 -8.33 -16.66 3.82
CA SER A 86 -8.22 -15.78 2.66
C SER A 86 -9.53 -15.61 1.88
N ARG A 87 -10.41 -16.62 1.89
CA ARG A 87 -11.73 -16.53 1.23
C ARG A 87 -12.65 -15.57 1.97
N ALA A 88 -12.74 -15.66 3.30
CA ALA A 88 -13.52 -14.73 4.11
C ALA A 88 -12.97 -13.30 3.98
N ALA A 89 -11.64 -13.13 3.96
CA ALA A 89 -11.02 -11.83 3.72
C ALA A 89 -11.45 -11.21 2.39
N MET A 90 -11.44 -12.00 1.30
CA MET A 90 -11.84 -11.50 -0.03
C MET A 90 -13.32 -11.15 -0.10
N GLU A 91 -14.20 -11.84 0.60
CA GLU A 91 -15.62 -11.45 0.69
C GLU A 91 -15.80 -10.13 1.45
N LEU A 92 -15.03 -9.89 2.50
CA LEU A 92 -15.03 -8.61 3.21
C LEU A 92 -14.50 -7.48 2.31
N PHE A 93 -13.40 -7.68 1.58
CA PHE A 93 -12.92 -6.70 0.60
C PHE A 93 -13.94 -6.45 -0.50
N LYS A 94 -14.62 -7.47 -0.99
CA LYS A 94 -15.65 -7.32 -2.01
C LYS A 94 -16.82 -6.44 -1.52
N LYS A 95 -17.28 -6.65 -0.29
CA LYS A 95 -18.30 -5.80 0.34
C LYS A 95 -17.82 -4.35 0.52
N ALA A 96 -16.61 -4.17 1.04
CA ALA A 96 -16.02 -2.84 1.24
C ALA A 96 -15.75 -2.10 -0.09
N ALA A 97 -15.28 -2.82 -1.11
CA ALA A 97 -15.09 -2.27 -2.46
C ALA A 97 -16.42 -1.81 -3.09
N GLY A 98 -17.50 -2.58 -2.88
CA GLY A 98 -18.85 -2.19 -3.28
C GLY A 98 -19.38 -0.93 -2.59
N LYS A 99 -18.87 -0.63 -1.40
CA LYS A 99 -19.12 0.64 -0.68
C LYS A 99 -18.12 1.76 -1.03
N GLY A 100 -17.27 1.55 -2.01
CA GLY A 100 -16.35 2.55 -2.53
C GLY A 100 -14.97 2.59 -1.88
N ASN A 101 -14.68 1.77 -0.85
CA ASN A 101 -13.39 1.79 -0.17
C ASN A 101 -12.21 1.52 -1.14
N PRO A 102 -11.24 2.45 -1.28
CA PRO A 102 -10.18 2.33 -2.29
C PRO A 102 -9.16 1.24 -1.96
N THR A 103 -8.87 0.99 -0.69
CA THR A 103 -8.00 -0.12 -0.28
C THR A 103 -8.61 -1.45 -0.66
N ALA A 104 -9.90 -1.63 -0.40
CA ALA A 104 -10.62 -2.84 -0.76
C ALA A 104 -10.73 -3.03 -2.29
N LYS A 105 -10.92 -1.94 -3.06
CA LYS A 105 -10.87 -1.97 -4.52
C LYS A 105 -9.50 -2.42 -5.02
N PHE A 106 -8.42 -1.89 -4.46
CA PHE A 106 -7.07 -2.33 -4.80
C PHE A 106 -6.88 -3.82 -4.49
N MET A 107 -7.24 -4.27 -3.28
CA MET A 107 -7.10 -5.67 -2.87
C MET A 107 -7.82 -6.63 -3.81
N LEU A 108 -9.07 -6.31 -4.13
CA LEU A 108 -9.89 -7.13 -5.04
C LEU A 108 -9.34 -7.07 -6.48
N GLY A 109 -8.97 -5.88 -6.95
CA GLY A 109 -8.37 -5.68 -8.28
C GLY A 109 -7.05 -6.42 -8.44
N TYR A 110 -6.19 -6.38 -7.42
CA TYR A 110 -4.92 -7.09 -7.42
C TYR A 110 -5.08 -8.61 -7.38
N ALA A 111 -6.09 -9.11 -6.65
CA ALA A 111 -6.44 -10.52 -6.66
C ALA A 111 -6.85 -10.99 -8.06
N TYR A 112 -7.65 -10.22 -8.80
CA TYR A 112 -7.96 -10.50 -10.21
C TYR A 112 -6.74 -10.36 -11.13
N TYR A 113 -5.86 -9.38 -10.88
CA TYR A 113 -4.63 -9.18 -11.67
C TYR A 113 -3.68 -10.37 -11.58
N LYS A 114 -3.50 -10.91 -10.39
CA LYS A 114 -2.61 -12.06 -10.13
C LYS A 114 -3.28 -13.42 -10.27
N GLY A 115 -4.59 -13.48 -10.36
CA GLY A 115 -5.33 -14.75 -10.35
C GLY A 115 -5.32 -15.45 -8.98
N PHE A 116 -5.27 -14.69 -7.88
CA PHE A 116 -5.33 -15.20 -6.53
C PHE A 116 -6.79 -15.43 -6.11
N ILE A 117 -7.13 -16.60 -5.62
CA ILE A 117 -8.50 -16.97 -5.16
C ILE A 117 -9.54 -16.94 -6.28
N TYR A 118 -9.52 -15.94 -7.15
CA TYR A 118 -10.33 -15.81 -8.35
C TYR A 118 -9.51 -16.13 -9.60
N PRO A 119 -10.12 -16.65 -10.68
CA PRO A 119 -9.45 -16.71 -11.98
C PRO A 119 -8.95 -15.33 -12.40
N GLN A 120 -7.78 -15.26 -13.05
CA GLN A 120 -7.22 -14.03 -13.53
C GLN A 120 -8.20 -13.33 -14.50
N ASP A 121 -8.42 -12.04 -14.27
CA ASP A 121 -9.31 -11.21 -15.07
C ASP A 121 -8.75 -9.78 -15.13
N TYR A 122 -8.00 -9.49 -16.16
CA TYR A 122 -7.39 -8.17 -16.36
C TYR A 122 -8.41 -7.05 -16.56
N GLY A 123 -9.58 -7.33 -17.13
CA GLY A 123 -10.63 -6.33 -17.32
C GLY A 123 -11.21 -5.85 -15.98
N LYS A 124 -11.54 -6.79 -15.08
CA LYS A 124 -11.97 -6.44 -13.71
C LYS A 124 -10.83 -5.79 -12.92
N ALA A 125 -9.61 -6.30 -13.07
CA ALA A 125 -8.44 -5.73 -12.39
C ALA A 125 -8.24 -4.26 -12.74
N VAL A 126 -8.18 -3.91 -14.03
CA VAL A 126 -7.99 -2.53 -14.50
C VAL A 126 -9.04 -1.58 -13.93
N LYS A 127 -10.31 -1.98 -13.94
CA LYS A 127 -11.39 -1.13 -13.42
C LYS A 127 -11.16 -0.78 -11.94
N LEU A 128 -10.95 -1.80 -11.12
CA LEU A 128 -10.80 -1.64 -9.67
C LEU A 128 -9.49 -0.93 -9.29
N ILE A 129 -8.37 -1.30 -9.93
CA ILE A 129 -7.06 -0.69 -9.67
C ILE A 129 -7.05 0.77 -10.11
N ARG A 130 -7.70 1.12 -11.24
CA ARG A 130 -7.81 2.52 -11.67
C ARG A 130 -8.60 3.37 -10.68
N GLU A 131 -9.70 2.83 -10.14
CA GLU A 131 -10.49 3.54 -9.13
C GLU A 131 -9.66 3.79 -7.85
N ALA A 132 -8.85 2.82 -7.41
CA ALA A 132 -7.95 2.97 -6.27
C ALA A 132 -6.79 3.95 -6.58
N ALA A 133 -6.23 3.91 -7.80
CA ALA A 133 -5.17 4.83 -8.23
C ALA A 133 -5.66 6.28 -8.30
N ASN A 134 -6.90 6.49 -8.74
CA ASN A 134 -7.55 7.80 -8.76
C ASN A 134 -7.87 8.32 -7.34
N ALA A 135 -8.00 7.44 -6.37
CA ALA A 135 -8.06 7.78 -4.95
C ALA A 135 -6.66 8.00 -4.33
N GLU A 136 -5.65 8.24 -5.17
CA GLU A 136 -4.27 8.56 -4.81
C GLU A 136 -3.56 7.48 -3.99
N TYR A 137 -3.98 6.21 -4.13
CA TYR A 137 -3.27 5.11 -3.49
C TYR A 137 -2.01 4.72 -4.27
N SER A 138 -0.83 4.90 -3.68
CA SER A 138 0.47 4.77 -4.39
C SER A 138 0.72 3.38 -4.98
N GLU A 139 0.31 2.32 -4.28
CA GLU A 139 0.45 0.95 -4.79
C GLU A 139 -0.47 0.70 -6.00
N ALA A 140 -1.68 1.25 -5.97
CA ALA A 140 -2.59 1.15 -7.11
C ALA A 140 -2.06 1.93 -8.33
N GLN A 141 -1.44 3.10 -8.09
CA GLN A 141 -0.78 3.87 -9.15
C GLN A 141 0.36 3.08 -9.78
N TYR A 142 1.20 2.47 -8.95
CA TYR A 142 2.30 1.63 -9.43
C TYR A 142 1.78 0.42 -10.25
N VAL A 143 0.81 -0.34 -9.73
CA VAL A 143 0.26 -1.50 -10.45
C VAL A 143 -0.46 -1.09 -11.73
N LEU A 144 -1.15 0.05 -11.74
CA LEU A 144 -1.77 0.57 -12.96
C LEU A 144 -0.72 0.93 -14.02
N ALA A 145 0.43 1.46 -13.59
CA ALA A 145 1.56 1.71 -14.49
C ALA A 145 2.11 0.39 -15.08
N GLU A 146 2.29 -0.66 -14.26
CA GLU A 146 2.66 -1.99 -14.76
C GLU A 146 1.66 -2.52 -15.80
N MET A 147 0.35 -2.30 -15.57
CA MET A 147 -0.69 -2.71 -16.53
C MET A 147 -0.58 -1.95 -17.85
N TYR A 148 -0.26 -0.64 -17.83
CA TYR A 148 0.01 0.15 -19.02
C TYR A 148 1.30 -0.26 -19.74
N LEU A 149 2.38 -0.63 -19.01
CA LEU A 149 3.64 -1.10 -19.60
C LEU A 149 3.45 -2.42 -20.34
N ASN A 150 2.66 -3.32 -19.80
CA ASN A 150 2.50 -4.68 -20.29
C ASN A 150 1.25 -4.87 -21.18
N GLY A 151 0.36 -3.89 -21.28
CA GLY A 151 -0.91 -4.03 -22.00
C GLY A 151 -1.90 -5.00 -21.33
N HIS A 152 -1.81 -5.17 -20.02
CA HIS A 152 -2.67 -6.11 -19.29
C HIS A 152 -4.07 -5.53 -19.05
N GLY A 153 -5.04 -5.93 -19.88
CA GLY A 153 -6.43 -5.48 -19.80
C GLY A 153 -6.65 -4.03 -20.22
N ILE A 154 -5.63 -3.37 -20.73
CA ILE A 154 -5.64 -1.99 -21.21
C ILE A 154 -4.62 -1.86 -22.35
N THR A 155 -4.86 -0.98 -23.31
CA THR A 155 -3.90 -0.71 -24.38
C THR A 155 -2.56 -0.23 -23.80
N GLN A 156 -1.45 -0.85 -24.23
CA GLN A 156 -0.12 -0.45 -23.84
C GLN A 156 0.13 1.04 -24.12
N ASN A 157 0.61 1.77 -23.11
CA ASN A 157 0.88 3.18 -23.22
C ASN A 157 1.97 3.63 -22.24
N TYR A 158 3.18 3.83 -22.74
CA TYR A 158 4.33 4.24 -21.93
C TYR A 158 4.18 5.63 -21.31
N GLY A 159 3.50 6.57 -22.00
CA GLY A 159 3.24 7.91 -21.44
C GLY A 159 2.36 7.86 -20.19
N ASN A 160 1.27 7.08 -20.24
CA ASN A 160 0.42 6.86 -19.08
C ASN A 160 1.16 6.08 -17.98
N ALA A 161 1.96 5.08 -18.34
CA ALA A 161 2.76 4.35 -17.37
C ALA A 161 3.71 5.29 -16.61
N VAL A 162 4.49 6.10 -17.32
CA VAL A 162 5.40 7.09 -16.70
C VAL A 162 4.64 8.11 -15.84
N LYS A 163 3.45 8.55 -16.27
CA LYS A 163 2.61 9.43 -15.46
C LYS A 163 2.27 8.82 -14.11
N PHE A 164 1.77 7.58 -14.09
CA PHE A 164 1.39 6.90 -12.85
C PHE A 164 2.61 6.49 -12.01
N LEU A 165 3.74 6.13 -12.63
CA LEU A 165 4.99 5.90 -11.90
C LEU A 165 5.46 7.16 -11.17
N ARG A 166 5.41 8.34 -11.81
CA ARG A 166 5.77 9.60 -11.16
C ARG A 166 4.88 9.93 -9.96
N LEU A 167 3.56 9.69 -10.08
CA LEU A 167 2.65 9.88 -8.95
C LEU A 167 3.01 8.95 -7.78
N ALA A 168 3.30 7.69 -8.06
CA ALA A 168 3.72 6.74 -7.04
C ALA A 168 5.10 7.07 -6.43
N VAL A 169 6.06 7.53 -7.27
CA VAL A 169 7.38 8.02 -6.81
C VAL A 169 7.23 9.18 -5.85
N ASN A 170 6.40 10.17 -6.15
CA ASN A 170 6.18 11.32 -5.27
C ASN A 170 5.65 10.89 -3.89
N GLN A 171 4.93 9.79 -3.82
CA GLN A 171 4.43 9.20 -2.58
C GLN A 171 5.44 8.24 -1.91
N GLY A 172 6.66 8.14 -2.41
CA GLY A 172 7.71 7.31 -1.84
C GLY A 172 7.63 5.82 -2.21
N ASN A 173 6.93 5.46 -3.28
CA ASN A 173 6.86 4.07 -3.74
C ASN A 173 8.20 3.62 -4.35
N VAL A 174 8.87 2.72 -3.67
CA VAL A 174 10.24 2.26 -4.02
C VAL A 174 10.25 1.44 -5.31
N ASN A 175 9.22 0.64 -5.55
CA ASN A 175 9.10 -0.15 -6.78
C ASN A 175 8.92 0.78 -7.99
N ALA A 176 8.09 1.83 -7.85
CA ALA A 176 7.92 2.84 -8.90
C ALA A 176 9.21 3.63 -9.19
N MET A 177 10.03 3.92 -8.15
CA MET A 177 11.34 4.56 -8.36
C MET A 177 12.26 3.68 -9.21
N THR A 178 12.31 2.38 -8.90
CA THR A 178 13.16 1.44 -9.63
C THR A 178 12.69 1.28 -11.08
N GLU A 179 11.38 1.08 -11.29
CA GLU A 179 10.80 0.89 -12.64
C GLU A 179 10.94 2.16 -13.50
N LEU A 180 10.67 3.34 -12.94
CA LEU A 180 10.87 4.60 -13.67
C LEU A 180 12.35 4.84 -13.97
N GLY A 181 13.24 4.51 -13.03
CA GLY A 181 14.68 4.55 -13.23
C GLY A 181 15.12 3.67 -14.39
N ASP A 182 14.60 2.46 -14.52
CA ASP A 182 14.91 1.55 -15.64
C ASP A 182 14.44 2.12 -16.98
N ILE A 183 13.21 2.64 -17.04
CA ILE A 183 12.67 3.26 -18.26
C ILE A 183 13.53 4.43 -18.73
N LEU A 184 13.93 5.31 -17.81
CA LEU A 184 14.76 6.48 -18.12
C LEU A 184 16.21 6.09 -18.46
N ALA A 185 16.78 5.10 -17.80
CA ALA A 185 18.14 4.62 -18.11
C ALA A 185 18.24 3.98 -19.49
N LEU A 186 17.25 3.18 -19.88
CA LEU A 186 17.22 2.49 -21.17
C LEU A 186 16.90 3.44 -22.34
N GLY A 187 15.93 4.33 -22.18
CA GLY A 187 15.51 5.27 -23.21
C GLY A 187 14.82 4.63 -24.43
N THR A 188 14.35 3.40 -24.31
CA THR A 188 13.76 2.64 -25.45
C THR A 188 12.30 2.98 -25.73
N ALA A 189 11.56 3.37 -24.69
CA ALA A 189 10.13 3.61 -24.77
C ALA A 189 9.74 5.02 -24.28
N TYR A 190 10.69 5.73 -23.70
CA TYR A 190 10.58 7.09 -23.19
C TYR A 190 11.95 7.77 -23.34
N PRO A 191 12.04 9.11 -23.46
CA PRO A 191 13.32 9.78 -23.62
C PRO A 191 14.32 9.40 -22.52
N LYS A 192 15.55 9.09 -22.95
CA LYS A 192 16.64 8.68 -22.06
C LYS A 192 17.05 9.83 -21.16
N ASP A 193 17.14 9.54 -19.85
CA ASP A 193 17.57 10.49 -18.84
C ASP A 193 18.35 9.76 -17.74
N ILE A 194 19.65 9.59 -17.96
CA ILE A 194 20.53 8.88 -17.01
C ILE A 194 20.73 9.66 -15.70
N TYR A 195 20.62 10.98 -15.74
CA TYR A 195 20.68 11.81 -14.54
C TYR A 195 19.53 11.49 -13.58
N ARG A 196 18.27 11.61 -14.06
CA ARG A 196 17.11 11.26 -13.26
C ARG A 196 17.03 9.79 -12.88
N ALA A 197 17.47 8.89 -13.75
CA ALA A 197 17.57 7.47 -13.42
C ALA A 197 18.50 7.24 -12.23
N HIS A 198 19.68 7.89 -12.23
CA HIS A 198 20.64 7.84 -11.12
C HIS A 198 20.02 8.37 -9.80
N VAL A 199 19.35 9.54 -9.85
CA VAL A 199 18.64 10.09 -8.67
C VAL A 199 17.65 9.07 -8.10
N LEU A 200 16.79 8.49 -8.95
CA LEU A 200 15.78 7.52 -8.53
C LEU A 200 16.40 6.24 -7.94
N PHE A 201 17.43 5.70 -8.57
CA PHE A 201 18.12 4.53 -8.03
C PHE A 201 18.84 4.82 -6.71
N ASN A 202 19.40 6.03 -6.54
CA ASN A 202 20.04 6.42 -5.28
C ASN A 202 19.02 6.47 -4.14
N ILE A 203 17.86 7.11 -4.36
CA ILE A 203 16.76 7.14 -3.37
C ILE A 203 16.25 5.73 -3.08
N ALA A 204 16.02 4.91 -4.11
CA ALA A 204 15.53 3.55 -3.97
C ALA A 204 16.53 2.64 -3.22
N ALA A 205 17.84 2.81 -3.46
CA ALA A 205 18.88 2.05 -2.77
C ALA A 205 18.91 2.31 -1.26
N VAL A 206 18.83 3.59 -0.86
CA VAL A 206 18.77 3.99 0.57
C VAL A 206 17.53 3.37 1.25
N ARG A 207 16.46 3.14 0.50
CA ARG A 207 15.21 2.50 0.98
C ARG A 207 15.20 0.99 0.84
N GLY A 208 16.33 0.39 0.50
CA GLY A 208 16.48 -1.07 0.47
C GLY A 208 15.92 -1.75 -0.79
N ALA A 209 15.72 -1.01 -1.89
CA ALA A 209 15.29 -1.63 -3.15
C ALA A 209 16.34 -2.62 -3.67
N PRO A 210 15.95 -3.87 -4.00
CA PRO A 210 16.88 -4.84 -4.55
C PRO A 210 17.55 -4.31 -5.83
N LYS A 211 18.88 -4.50 -5.96
CA LYS A 211 19.69 -4.09 -7.12
C LYS A 211 19.70 -2.60 -7.47
N ALA A 212 19.03 -1.73 -6.72
CA ALA A 212 19.03 -0.29 -7.00
C ALA A 212 20.44 0.31 -6.86
N ALA A 213 21.21 -0.11 -5.85
CA ALA A 213 22.60 0.33 -5.70
C ALA A 213 23.48 -0.09 -6.88
N GLU A 214 23.36 -1.33 -7.35
CA GLU A 214 24.10 -1.83 -8.53
C GLU A 214 23.77 -1.01 -9.77
N LYS A 215 22.49 -0.71 -10.01
CA LYS A 215 22.02 0.11 -11.13
C LYS A 215 22.53 1.53 -11.05
N ARG A 216 22.47 2.14 -9.85
CA ARG A 216 23.04 3.47 -9.58
C ARG A 216 24.52 3.52 -9.92
N ASP A 217 25.29 2.55 -9.40
CA ASP A 217 26.75 2.50 -9.57
C ASP A 217 27.15 2.23 -11.04
N ALA A 218 26.31 1.50 -11.78
CA ALA A 218 26.51 1.32 -13.23
C ALA A 218 26.34 2.64 -14.00
N LEU A 219 25.35 3.46 -13.66
CA LEU A 219 25.15 4.78 -14.28
C LEU A 219 26.25 5.76 -13.88
N ALA A 220 26.72 5.73 -12.63
CA ALA A 220 27.81 6.60 -12.17
C ALA A 220 29.09 6.48 -13.00
N LYS A 221 29.37 5.28 -13.56
CA LYS A 221 30.56 5.04 -14.41
C LYS A 221 30.54 5.75 -15.75
N VAL A 222 29.35 6.13 -16.23
CA VAL A 222 29.18 6.76 -17.56
C VAL A 222 28.71 8.22 -17.47
N MET A 223 28.46 8.73 -16.27
CA MET A 223 28.09 10.12 -16.01
C MET A 223 29.35 11.00 -15.89
N LYS A 224 29.22 12.28 -16.24
CA LYS A 224 30.23 13.29 -15.91
C LYS A 224 30.21 13.54 -14.38
N ILE A 225 31.39 13.87 -13.82
CA ILE A 225 31.52 14.05 -12.37
C ILE A 225 30.61 15.15 -11.84
N GLU A 226 30.44 16.26 -12.57
CA GLU A 226 29.57 17.38 -12.20
C GLU A 226 28.10 16.94 -12.14
N GLU A 227 27.63 16.18 -13.16
CA GLU A 227 26.27 15.63 -13.21
C GLU A 227 26.03 14.61 -12.09
N LEU A 228 27.03 13.79 -11.78
CA LEU A 228 26.97 12.80 -10.70
C LEU A 228 26.80 13.47 -9.35
N LEU A 229 27.61 14.50 -9.04
CA LEU A 229 27.54 15.24 -7.77
C LEU A 229 26.19 15.97 -7.62
N GLN A 230 25.68 16.55 -8.71
CA GLN A 230 24.35 17.18 -8.71
C GLN A 230 23.24 16.15 -8.47
N ALA A 231 23.30 14.98 -9.10
CA ALA A 231 22.32 13.92 -8.93
C ALA A 231 22.31 13.37 -7.50
N GLN A 232 23.48 13.25 -6.86
CA GLN A 232 23.60 12.87 -5.46
C GLN A 232 22.95 13.91 -4.55
N THR A 233 23.24 15.18 -4.76
CA THR A 233 22.66 16.29 -3.99
C THR A 233 21.14 16.38 -4.16
N GLU A 234 20.61 16.11 -5.35
CA GLU A 234 19.15 16.07 -5.59
C GLU A 234 18.50 14.89 -4.85
N ALA A 235 19.15 13.74 -4.85
CA ALA A 235 18.63 12.57 -4.13
C ALA A 235 18.56 12.78 -2.61
N GLU A 236 19.53 13.51 -2.02
CA GLU A 236 19.53 13.86 -0.59
C GLU A 236 18.37 14.79 -0.21
N LYS A 237 17.92 15.63 -1.13
CA LYS A 237 16.82 16.58 -0.90
C LYS A 237 15.44 15.98 -1.09
N TYR A 238 15.37 14.73 -1.53
CA TYR A 238 14.08 14.10 -1.81
C TYR A 238 13.25 13.91 -0.53
N VAL A 239 12.04 14.45 -0.56
CA VAL A 239 11.02 14.28 0.49
C VAL A 239 9.78 13.68 -0.13
N GLU A 240 9.34 12.52 0.40
CA GLU A 240 8.09 11.90 -0.05
C GLU A 240 6.86 12.70 0.38
N GLN A 241 5.85 12.69 -0.47
CA GLN A 241 4.56 13.36 -0.23
C GLN A 241 3.43 12.31 -0.33
N PRO A 242 3.29 11.43 0.66
CA PRO A 242 2.27 10.40 0.61
C PRO A 242 0.88 11.03 0.74
N SER A 243 -0.09 10.50 -0.02
CA SER A 243 -1.48 10.85 0.17
C SER A 243 -1.97 10.42 1.56
N ALA A 244 -3.09 10.99 2.03
CA ALA A 244 -3.70 10.60 3.29
C ALA A 244 -4.00 9.10 3.34
N LEU A 245 -4.46 8.52 2.22
CA LEU A 245 -4.72 7.08 2.12
C LEU A 245 -3.43 6.26 2.22
N THR A 246 -2.38 6.63 1.49
CA THR A 246 -1.08 5.95 1.55
C THR A 246 -0.48 6.03 2.96
N SER A 247 -0.57 7.19 3.61
CA SER A 247 -0.11 7.40 4.99
C SER A 247 -0.86 6.51 5.98
N TYR A 248 -2.20 6.50 5.90
CA TYR A 248 -3.05 5.65 6.73
C TYR A 248 -2.67 4.17 6.62
N ILE A 249 -2.49 3.68 5.40
CA ILE A 249 -2.15 2.27 5.16
C ILE A 249 -0.75 1.94 5.72
N LYS A 250 0.25 2.79 5.47
CA LYS A 250 1.60 2.61 6.05
C LYS A 250 1.59 2.59 7.57
N GLN A 251 0.82 3.48 8.21
CA GLN A 251 0.70 3.54 9.67
C GLN A 251 -0.01 2.30 10.24
N THR A 252 -1.11 1.89 9.61
CA THR A 252 -1.93 0.78 10.11
C THR A 252 -1.25 -0.57 9.95
N PHE A 253 -0.58 -0.82 8.83
CA PHE A 253 -0.03 -2.14 8.49
C PHE A 253 1.50 -2.20 8.55
N GLY A 254 2.18 -1.08 8.79
CA GLY A 254 3.63 -1.01 9.02
C GLY A 254 4.51 -1.34 7.81
N ARG A 255 3.91 -1.56 6.63
CA ARG A 255 4.63 -1.95 5.41
C ARG A 255 3.78 -1.78 4.15
N ASP A 256 4.43 -1.98 3.02
CA ASP A 256 3.77 -2.06 1.73
C ASP A 256 2.77 -3.23 1.68
N ILE A 257 1.53 -2.89 1.43
CA ILE A 257 0.40 -3.85 1.33
C ILE A 257 0.64 -4.90 0.24
N ARG A 258 1.32 -4.57 -0.87
CA ARG A 258 1.60 -5.51 -1.95
C ARG A 258 2.47 -6.67 -1.48
N SER A 259 3.57 -6.39 -0.80
CA SER A 259 4.44 -7.42 -0.21
C SER A 259 3.64 -8.30 0.75
N TYR A 260 2.76 -7.69 1.55
CA TYR A 260 1.87 -8.41 2.45
C TYR A 260 0.89 -9.34 1.71
N ILE A 261 0.30 -8.88 0.60
CA ILE A 261 -0.60 -9.69 -0.23
C ILE A 261 0.15 -10.84 -0.88
N ASP A 262 1.29 -10.54 -1.50
CA ASP A 262 2.11 -11.53 -2.19
C ASP A 262 2.54 -12.66 -1.25
N GLU A 263 2.96 -12.33 -0.02
CA GLU A 263 3.30 -13.32 1.01
C GLU A 263 2.10 -14.17 1.44
N ASN A 264 0.92 -13.57 1.55
CA ASN A 264 -0.23 -14.21 2.15
C ASN A 264 -1.16 -14.91 1.14
N LEU A 265 -1.18 -14.51 -0.12
CA LEU A 265 -2.05 -15.06 -1.16
C LEU A 265 -1.37 -16.02 -2.13
N LYS A 266 -0.05 -15.92 -2.35
CA LYS A 266 0.70 -16.83 -3.26
C LYS A 266 0.48 -18.31 -2.94
N ASN A 267 0.34 -18.65 -1.66
CA ASN A 267 0.23 -20.03 -1.20
C ASN A 267 -1.19 -20.60 -1.25
N VAL A 268 -2.19 -19.79 -1.58
CA VAL A 268 -3.61 -20.26 -1.61
C VAL A 268 -3.89 -21.11 -2.84
N ASN A 269 -3.28 -20.78 -3.98
CA ASN A 269 -3.46 -21.54 -5.23
C ASN A 269 -2.76 -22.91 -5.25
N ASN A 270 -1.74 -23.12 -4.40
CA ASN A 270 -1.01 -24.40 -4.34
C ASN A 270 -1.72 -25.46 -3.49
N ARG A 271 -2.65 -25.09 -2.62
CA ARG A 271 -3.41 -26.03 -1.78
C ARG A 271 -4.72 -26.53 -2.40
N GLY A 272 -5.14 -26.00 -3.53
CA GLY A 272 -6.35 -26.41 -4.26
C GLY A 272 -6.09 -27.39 -5.41
N ARG A 273 -4.83 -27.86 -5.59
CA ARG A 273 -4.42 -28.84 -6.62
C ARG A 273 -3.84 -30.15 -6.02
N ALA A 274 -3.98 -30.35 -4.71
CA ALA A 274 -3.65 -31.61 -4.05
C ALA A 274 -4.90 -32.36 -3.66
#